data_27da01c20fc56463d460a089d7f839e3
#
_entry.id   27da01c20fc56463d460a089d7f839e3
#
_cell.length_a   1.000
_cell.length_b   1.000
_cell.length_c   1.000
_cell.angle_alpha   90.00
_cell.angle_beta   90.00
_cell.angle_gamma   90.00
#
_symmetry.space_group_name_H-M   'P 1'
#
loop_
_entity.id
_entity.type
_entity.pdbx_description
1 polymer ?
#
loop_
_entity_poly.entity_id
_entity_poly.type
_entity_poly.pdbx_seq_one_letter_code
_entity_poly.pdbx_strand_id
1 'polypeptide(L)'
;LAVPDFRVALTGDIKGMKIGVPAEYLGAGVSEEAKTAVLEALKVLESLGAEWEEVSLPNSKYASQAYYVISSSEASSNLALFDGIRYGYSSEGAKSLEELYTRSRSEGFGEEVKRRILLGMYALGADHHEDLYMKSLKVRTLVAQDFAKLFEKYDVIIGPSAATPAYKIGELIH
;
A
#
# COMPACT_ATOMS: atom_id res chain seq x y z
N LEU A 1 -0.81 -9.43 23.59
CA LEU A 1 -0.23 -10.44 22.69
C LEU A 1 1.28 -10.48 22.94
N ALA A 2 1.86 -11.68 23.13
CA ALA A 2 3.31 -11.84 23.22
C ALA A 2 3.95 -11.53 21.86
N VAL A 3 5.02 -10.74 21.87
CA VAL A 3 5.78 -10.44 20.65
C VAL A 3 6.69 -11.63 20.35
N PRO A 4 6.62 -12.26 19.16
CA PRO A 4 7.49 -13.34 18.79
C PRO A 4 8.96 -12.90 18.71
N ASP A 5 9.91 -13.76 19.04
CA ASP A 5 11.32 -13.51 18.74
C ASP A 5 11.58 -13.92 17.28
N PHE A 6 11.53 -12.95 16.35
CA PHE A 6 11.74 -13.18 14.92
C PHE A 6 13.14 -13.69 14.56
N ARG A 7 14.13 -13.53 15.44
CA ARG A 7 15.49 -14.03 15.21
C ARG A 7 15.57 -15.56 15.17
N VAL A 8 14.63 -16.22 15.82
CA VAL A 8 14.55 -17.71 15.83
C VAL A 8 14.31 -18.26 14.42
N ALA A 9 13.66 -17.47 13.54
CA ALA A 9 13.42 -17.85 12.15
C ALA A 9 14.64 -17.67 11.22
N LEU A 10 15.71 -16.99 11.68
CA LEU A 10 16.92 -16.74 10.90
C LEU A 10 17.87 -17.95 10.96
N THR A 11 17.43 -19.06 10.38
CA THR A 11 18.19 -20.33 10.39
C THR A 11 19.35 -20.33 9.40
N GLY A 12 19.32 -19.46 8.38
CA GLY A 12 20.28 -19.45 7.27
C GLY A 12 20.06 -20.59 6.26
N ASP A 13 19.04 -21.42 6.44
CA ASP A 13 18.69 -22.53 5.55
C ASP A 13 17.33 -22.25 4.88
N ILE A 14 17.32 -22.27 3.55
CA ILE A 14 16.12 -22.08 2.71
C ILE A 14 15.87 -23.28 1.79
N LYS A 15 16.56 -24.40 2.02
CA LYS A 15 16.41 -25.60 1.21
C LYS A 15 14.97 -26.12 1.27
N GLY A 16 14.39 -26.32 0.08
CA GLY A 16 13.01 -26.77 -0.06
C GLY A 16 11.95 -25.70 0.15
N MET A 17 12.35 -24.42 0.41
CA MET A 17 11.41 -23.30 0.47
C MET A 17 10.73 -23.12 -0.89
N LYS A 18 9.41 -23.01 -0.89
CA LYS A 18 8.60 -22.81 -2.10
C LYS A 18 8.28 -21.33 -2.28
N ILE A 19 8.63 -20.81 -3.44
CA ILE A 19 8.50 -19.39 -3.79
C ILE A 19 7.52 -19.24 -4.94
N GLY A 20 6.47 -18.43 -4.76
CA GLY A 20 5.58 -18.00 -5.83
C GLY A 20 6.01 -16.65 -6.40
N VAL A 21 6.06 -16.52 -7.72
CA VAL A 21 6.39 -15.27 -8.41
C VAL A 21 5.20 -14.86 -9.29
N PRO A 22 4.37 -13.89 -8.87
CA PRO A 22 3.23 -13.50 -9.66
C PRO A 22 3.63 -12.90 -11.01
N ALA A 23 3.10 -13.46 -12.10
CA ALA A 23 3.34 -12.96 -13.46
C ALA A 23 2.95 -11.48 -13.59
N GLU A 24 1.88 -11.06 -12.88
CA GLU A 24 1.41 -9.68 -12.86
C GLU A 24 2.45 -8.71 -12.30
N TYR A 25 3.32 -9.17 -11.40
CA TYR A 25 4.36 -8.33 -10.78
C TYR A 25 5.59 -8.13 -11.69
N LEU A 26 5.72 -8.93 -12.73
CA LEU A 26 6.76 -8.79 -13.76
C LEU A 26 6.18 -8.37 -15.13
N GLY A 27 4.91 -7.94 -15.14
CA GLY A 27 4.17 -7.56 -16.32
C GLY A 27 4.52 -6.19 -16.90
N ALA A 28 3.58 -5.66 -17.70
CA ALA A 28 3.69 -4.33 -18.30
C ALA A 28 3.77 -3.23 -17.23
N GLY A 29 4.64 -2.24 -17.44
CA GLY A 29 4.86 -1.14 -16.49
C GLY A 29 6.03 -1.36 -15.53
N VAL A 30 6.57 -2.56 -15.44
CA VAL A 30 7.82 -2.83 -14.70
C VAL A 30 9.00 -2.74 -15.65
N SER A 31 10.04 -1.98 -15.27
CA SER A 31 11.25 -1.83 -16.10
C SER A 31 12.01 -3.15 -16.24
N GLU A 32 12.67 -3.35 -17.37
CA GLU A 32 13.48 -4.55 -17.61
C GLU A 32 14.62 -4.70 -16.57
N GLU A 33 15.14 -3.60 -16.06
CA GLU A 33 16.15 -3.58 -15.01
C GLU A 33 15.62 -4.16 -13.70
N ALA A 34 14.40 -3.75 -13.28
CA ALA A 34 13.75 -4.30 -12.08
C ALA A 34 13.39 -5.77 -12.25
N LYS A 35 12.91 -6.20 -13.44
CA LYS A 35 12.63 -7.61 -13.74
C LYS A 35 13.91 -8.44 -13.66
N THR A 36 14.98 -7.96 -14.30
CA THR A 36 16.28 -8.65 -14.31
C THR A 36 16.80 -8.85 -12.89
N ALA A 37 16.73 -7.82 -12.03
CA ALA A 37 17.18 -7.92 -10.64
C ALA A 37 16.41 -8.99 -9.86
N VAL A 38 15.09 -9.09 -10.06
CA VAL A 38 14.26 -10.14 -9.42
C VAL A 38 14.67 -11.53 -9.94
N LEU A 39 14.83 -11.70 -11.26
CA LEU A 39 15.20 -12.99 -11.85
C LEU A 39 16.61 -13.44 -11.43
N GLU A 40 17.55 -12.51 -11.29
CA GLU A 40 18.89 -12.81 -10.77
C GLU A 40 18.83 -13.23 -9.29
N ALA A 41 18.03 -12.55 -8.47
CA ALA A 41 17.81 -12.95 -7.08
C ALA A 41 17.20 -14.35 -6.97
N LEU A 42 16.23 -14.69 -7.83
CA LEU A 42 15.63 -16.02 -7.88
C LEU A 42 16.63 -17.11 -8.21
N LYS A 43 17.57 -16.87 -9.16
CA LYS A 43 18.66 -17.82 -9.48
C LYS A 43 19.57 -18.07 -8.25
N VAL A 44 19.85 -17.03 -7.48
CA VAL A 44 20.63 -17.20 -6.24
C VAL A 44 19.85 -18.05 -5.23
N LEU A 45 18.56 -17.78 -5.00
CA LEU A 45 17.73 -18.56 -4.10
C LEU A 45 17.63 -20.03 -4.52
N GLU A 46 17.48 -20.29 -5.83
CA GLU A 46 17.47 -21.63 -6.40
C GLU A 46 18.81 -22.34 -6.16
N SER A 47 19.94 -21.67 -6.32
CA SER A 47 21.27 -22.22 -6.03
C SER A 47 21.47 -22.56 -4.56
N LEU A 48 20.71 -21.95 -3.67
CA LEU A 48 20.67 -22.23 -2.23
C LEU A 48 19.62 -23.31 -1.84
N GLY A 49 18.94 -23.87 -2.83
CA GLY A 49 18.03 -25.00 -2.65
C GLY A 49 16.55 -24.62 -2.47
N ALA A 50 16.16 -23.39 -2.70
CA ALA A 50 14.76 -23.03 -2.82
C ALA A 50 14.20 -23.42 -4.20
N GLU A 51 12.88 -23.58 -4.28
CA GLU A 51 12.15 -23.88 -5.51
C GLU A 51 11.22 -22.70 -5.83
N TRP A 52 11.17 -22.25 -7.07
CA TRP A 52 10.25 -21.20 -7.45
C TRP A 52 9.46 -21.54 -8.70
N GLU A 53 8.26 -20.98 -8.80
CA GLU A 53 7.40 -21.08 -9.98
C GLU A 53 6.61 -19.81 -10.20
N GLU A 54 6.23 -19.56 -11.46
CA GLU A 54 5.34 -18.48 -11.81
C GLU A 54 3.91 -18.80 -11.34
N VAL A 55 3.26 -17.80 -10.72
CA VAL A 55 1.89 -17.89 -10.20
C VAL A 55 1.07 -16.71 -10.68
N SER A 56 -0.24 -16.70 -10.39
CA SER A 56 -1.13 -15.61 -10.78
C SER A 56 -1.86 -15.02 -9.57
N LEU A 57 -1.99 -13.68 -9.56
CA LEU A 57 -2.82 -12.88 -8.67
C LEU A 57 -3.86 -12.10 -9.51
N PRO A 58 -4.89 -12.74 -10.04
CA PRO A 58 -5.76 -12.18 -11.09
C PRO A 58 -6.50 -10.90 -10.67
N ASN A 59 -6.74 -10.70 -9.37
CA ASN A 59 -7.39 -9.51 -8.84
C ASN A 59 -6.41 -8.38 -8.50
N SER A 60 -5.09 -8.59 -8.56
CA SER A 60 -4.06 -7.59 -8.24
C SER A 60 -4.15 -6.34 -9.12
N LYS A 61 -4.64 -6.47 -10.37
CA LYS A 61 -4.86 -5.35 -11.30
C LYS A 61 -5.82 -4.27 -10.77
N TYR A 62 -6.66 -4.59 -9.80
CA TYR A 62 -7.60 -3.66 -9.17
C TYR A 62 -7.08 -3.12 -7.82
N ALA A 63 -5.95 -3.62 -7.33
CA ALA A 63 -5.46 -3.33 -5.99
C ALA A 63 -5.14 -1.85 -5.78
N SER A 64 -4.50 -1.18 -6.76
CA SER A 64 -4.15 0.23 -6.66
C SER A 64 -5.37 1.13 -6.55
N GLN A 65 -6.40 0.90 -7.38
CA GLN A 65 -7.64 1.68 -7.36
C GLN A 65 -8.38 1.49 -6.02
N ALA A 66 -8.53 0.24 -5.58
CA ALA A 66 -9.15 -0.05 -4.28
C ALA A 66 -8.35 0.57 -3.12
N TYR A 67 -7.02 0.50 -3.17
CA TYR A 67 -6.15 1.14 -2.19
C TYR A 67 -6.38 2.65 -2.11
N TYR A 68 -6.42 3.36 -3.25
CA TYR A 68 -6.63 4.81 -3.25
C TYR A 68 -7.94 5.21 -2.59
N VAL A 69 -9.02 4.50 -2.87
CA VAL A 69 -10.33 4.77 -2.27
C VAL A 69 -10.30 4.48 -0.77
N ILE A 70 -9.83 3.30 -0.36
CA ILE A 70 -9.83 2.88 1.05
C ILE A 70 -8.90 3.77 1.87
N SER A 71 -7.65 4.00 1.42
CA SER A 71 -6.67 4.79 2.16
C SER A 71 -7.08 6.25 2.30
N SER A 72 -7.69 6.85 1.27
CA SER A 72 -8.21 8.21 1.34
C SER A 72 -9.41 8.31 2.29
N SER A 73 -10.31 7.33 2.28
CA SER A 73 -11.45 7.25 3.19
C SER A 73 -11.00 7.14 4.64
N GLU A 74 -10.06 6.26 4.92
CA GLU A 74 -9.46 6.08 6.24
C GLU A 74 -8.69 7.33 6.69
N ALA A 75 -7.90 7.94 5.80
CA ALA A 75 -7.19 9.18 6.08
C ALA A 75 -8.17 10.32 6.42
N SER A 76 -9.25 10.48 5.66
CA SER A 76 -10.29 11.48 5.92
C SER A 76 -10.89 11.32 7.32
N SER A 77 -11.25 10.10 7.67
CA SER A 77 -11.82 9.76 8.98
C SER A 77 -10.81 9.97 10.12
N ASN A 78 -9.61 9.43 9.98
CA ASN A 78 -8.59 9.47 11.03
C ASN A 78 -8.02 10.88 11.25
N LEU A 79 -7.82 11.65 10.18
CA LEU A 79 -7.29 13.02 10.29
C LEU A 79 -8.34 14.04 10.74
N ALA A 80 -9.59 13.66 10.90
CA ALA A 80 -10.62 14.52 11.48
C ALA A 80 -10.31 14.90 12.94
N LEU A 81 -9.53 14.09 13.66
CA LEU A 81 -9.13 14.36 15.04
C LEU A 81 -8.17 15.56 15.20
N PHE A 82 -7.44 15.94 14.12
CA PHE A 82 -6.53 17.11 14.14
C PHE A 82 -7.32 18.38 13.85
N ASP A 83 -7.90 18.93 14.88
CA ASP A 83 -8.85 20.06 14.85
C ASP A 83 -8.21 21.40 15.29
N GLY A 84 -6.94 21.37 15.72
CA GLY A 84 -6.24 22.54 16.23
C GLY A 84 -6.56 22.88 17.70
N ILE A 85 -7.40 22.09 18.38
CA ILE A 85 -7.72 22.23 19.79
C ILE A 85 -7.13 21.10 20.61
N ARG A 86 -7.48 19.85 20.27
CA ARG A 86 -7.01 18.66 21.00
C ARG A 86 -5.68 18.16 20.48
N TYR A 87 -5.49 18.19 19.16
CA TYR A 87 -4.32 17.63 18.50
C TYR A 87 -3.89 18.47 17.31
N GLY A 88 -2.57 18.42 17.05
CA GLY A 88 -1.95 19.00 15.88
C GLY A 88 -1.69 20.49 15.98
N TYR A 89 -1.46 21.09 14.83
CA TYR A 89 -1.20 22.51 14.68
C TYR A 89 -2.46 23.32 15.02
N SER A 90 -2.29 24.40 15.78
CA SER A 90 -3.33 25.37 16.11
C SER A 90 -2.97 26.75 15.52
N SER A 91 -3.84 27.28 14.68
CA SER A 91 -3.64 28.62 14.08
C SER A 91 -3.82 29.72 15.13
N GLU A 92 -2.88 30.69 15.13
CA GLU A 92 -2.95 31.83 16.04
C GLU A 92 -3.89 32.93 15.52
N GLY A 93 -4.50 33.68 16.44
CA GLY A 93 -5.29 34.86 16.13
C GLY A 93 -6.66 34.59 15.48
N ALA A 94 -7.17 33.38 15.56
CA ALA A 94 -8.54 33.05 15.14
C ALA A 94 -9.57 33.75 16.03
N LYS A 95 -10.60 34.35 15.43
CA LYS A 95 -11.65 35.13 16.13
C LYS A 95 -12.89 34.30 16.45
N SER A 96 -13.02 33.11 15.90
CA SER A 96 -14.12 32.17 16.15
C SER A 96 -13.62 30.75 16.12
N LEU A 97 -14.43 29.81 16.64
CA LEU A 97 -14.15 28.38 16.59
C LEU A 97 -14.09 27.87 15.16
N GLU A 98 -14.98 28.31 14.30
CA GLU A 98 -15.02 27.96 12.88
C GLU A 98 -13.74 28.43 12.15
N GLU A 99 -13.31 29.67 12.43
CA GLU A 99 -12.07 30.19 11.87
C GLU A 99 -10.85 29.40 12.38
N LEU A 100 -10.82 29.03 13.67
CA LEU A 100 -9.76 28.21 14.24
C LEU A 100 -9.65 26.86 13.53
N TYR A 101 -10.75 26.15 13.38
CA TYR A 101 -10.75 24.86 12.66
C TYR A 101 -10.30 25.00 11.21
N THR A 102 -10.89 25.95 10.49
CA THR A 102 -10.61 26.13 9.06
C THR A 102 -9.14 26.48 8.83
N ARG A 103 -8.62 27.44 9.58
CA ARG A 103 -7.24 27.89 9.46
C ARG A 103 -6.25 26.83 9.92
N SER A 104 -6.46 26.21 11.07
CA SER A 104 -5.56 25.16 11.59
C SER A 104 -5.42 24.01 10.61
N ARG A 105 -6.50 23.56 10.02
CA ARG A 105 -6.46 22.48 9.04
C ARG A 105 -5.89 22.91 7.69
N SER A 106 -6.18 24.13 7.24
CA SER A 106 -5.68 24.66 5.97
C SER A 106 -4.17 24.95 6.02
N GLU A 107 -3.67 25.43 7.13
CA GLU A 107 -2.26 25.77 7.35
C GLU A 107 -1.45 24.52 7.75
N GLY A 108 -2.01 23.64 8.58
CA GLY A 108 -1.33 22.48 9.13
C GLY A 108 -1.22 21.27 8.19
N PHE A 109 -2.13 21.12 7.22
CA PHE A 109 -2.05 20.03 6.25
C PHE A 109 -1.44 20.48 4.92
N GLY A 110 -0.48 19.70 4.41
CA GLY A 110 0.05 19.86 3.06
C GLY A 110 -0.98 19.53 1.97
N GLU A 111 -0.70 19.93 0.74
CA GLU A 111 -1.61 19.83 -0.40
C GLU A 111 -2.09 18.39 -0.67
N GLU A 112 -1.17 17.42 -0.67
CA GLU A 112 -1.50 16.01 -0.91
C GLU A 112 -2.42 15.44 0.19
N VAL A 113 -2.19 15.81 1.45
CA VAL A 113 -3.03 15.38 2.56
C VAL A 113 -4.45 15.95 2.43
N LYS A 114 -4.56 17.24 2.08
CA LYS A 114 -5.86 17.89 1.81
C LYS A 114 -6.60 17.19 0.67
N ARG A 115 -5.90 16.87 -0.41
CA ARG A 115 -6.45 16.15 -1.55
C ARG A 115 -7.00 14.77 -1.14
N ARG A 116 -6.28 14.01 -0.32
CA ARG A 116 -6.74 12.71 0.20
C ARG A 116 -7.93 12.83 1.12
N ILE A 117 -7.96 13.86 1.98
CA ILE A 117 -9.11 14.12 2.84
C ILE A 117 -10.37 14.38 1.98
N LEU A 118 -10.27 15.22 0.94
CA LEU A 118 -11.39 15.52 0.05
C LEU A 118 -11.87 14.29 -0.72
N LEU A 119 -10.95 13.48 -1.25
CA LEU A 119 -11.29 12.21 -1.91
C LEU A 119 -11.98 11.24 -0.96
N GLY A 120 -11.50 11.16 0.29
CA GLY A 120 -12.10 10.30 1.30
C GLY A 120 -13.50 10.77 1.70
N MET A 121 -13.71 12.06 1.87
CA MET A 121 -15.04 12.64 2.12
C MET A 121 -16.01 12.31 0.98
N TYR A 122 -15.56 12.44 -0.27
CA TYR A 122 -16.36 12.10 -1.44
C TYR A 122 -16.75 10.61 -1.45
N ALA A 123 -15.78 9.72 -1.25
CA ALA A 123 -16.00 8.28 -1.26
C ALA A 123 -16.88 7.78 -0.10
N LEU A 124 -16.85 8.48 1.07
CA LEU A 124 -17.68 8.18 2.23
C LEU A 124 -19.07 8.87 2.19
N GLY A 125 -19.28 9.79 1.26
CA GLY A 125 -20.56 10.47 1.07
C GLY A 125 -21.69 9.48 0.74
N ALA A 126 -22.91 9.78 1.19
CA ALA A 126 -24.05 8.87 1.08
C ALA A 126 -24.31 8.38 -0.35
N ASP A 127 -24.10 9.25 -1.34
CA ASP A 127 -24.33 8.93 -2.76
C ASP A 127 -23.26 8.03 -3.37
N HIS A 128 -22.08 7.90 -2.72
CA HIS A 128 -20.92 7.19 -3.28
C HIS A 128 -20.42 6.04 -2.41
N HIS A 129 -20.91 5.95 -1.16
CA HIS A 129 -20.43 4.98 -0.18
C HIS A 129 -20.49 3.54 -0.69
N GLU A 130 -21.62 3.11 -1.26
CA GLU A 130 -21.79 1.74 -1.76
C GLU A 130 -20.94 1.47 -3.01
N ASP A 131 -20.92 2.43 -3.94
CA ASP A 131 -20.26 2.23 -5.24
C ASP A 131 -18.75 2.42 -5.22
N LEU A 132 -18.23 3.19 -4.26
CA LEU A 132 -16.80 3.40 -4.13
C LEU A 132 -16.21 2.68 -2.92
N TYR A 133 -16.59 3.06 -1.70
CA TYR A 133 -15.95 2.53 -0.49
C TYR A 133 -16.25 1.04 -0.28
N MET A 134 -17.53 0.67 -0.25
CA MET A 134 -17.92 -0.73 -0.02
C MET A 134 -17.47 -1.64 -1.17
N LYS A 135 -17.51 -1.17 -2.41
CA LYS A 135 -16.99 -1.91 -3.56
C LYS A 135 -15.49 -2.13 -3.47
N SER A 136 -14.74 -1.13 -3.04
CA SER A 136 -13.28 -1.25 -2.83
C SER A 136 -12.94 -2.25 -1.70
N LEU A 137 -13.73 -2.31 -0.63
CA LEU A 137 -13.58 -3.33 0.42
C LEU A 137 -13.82 -4.75 -0.12
N LYS A 138 -14.81 -4.93 -0.99
CA LYS A 138 -15.06 -6.22 -1.67
C LYS A 138 -13.87 -6.62 -2.56
N VAL A 139 -13.30 -5.68 -3.32
CA VAL A 139 -12.09 -5.91 -4.12
C VAL A 139 -10.90 -6.28 -3.23
N ARG A 140 -10.68 -5.57 -2.12
CA ARG A 140 -9.65 -5.95 -1.13
C ARG A 140 -9.80 -7.38 -0.66
N THR A 141 -11.04 -7.81 -0.40
CA THR A 141 -11.31 -9.19 0.02
C THR A 141 -10.91 -10.20 -1.06
N LEU A 142 -11.21 -9.93 -2.34
CA LEU A 142 -10.81 -10.80 -3.44
C LEU A 142 -9.29 -10.89 -3.58
N VAL A 143 -8.59 -9.76 -3.47
CA VAL A 143 -7.12 -9.74 -3.47
C VAL A 143 -6.55 -10.54 -2.30
N ALA A 144 -7.10 -10.38 -1.09
CA ALA A 144 -6.67 -11.15 0.07
C ALA A 144 -6.90 -12.67 -0.11
N GLN A 145 -8.00 -13.07 -0.76
CA GLN A 145 -8.28 -14.45 -1.08
C GLN A 145 -7.29 -15.03 -2.11
N ASP A 146 -6.85 -14.24 -3.09
CA ASP A 146 -5.80 -14.68 -4.03
C ASP A 146 -4.51 -15.03 -3.28
N PHE A 147 -4.05 -14.15 -2.37
CA PHE A 147 -2.89 -14.41 -1.53
C PHE A 147 -3.08 -15.61 -0.60
N ALA A 148 -4.26 -15.74 0.04
CA ALA A 148 -4.54 -16.86 0.92
C ALA A 148 -4.40 -18.21 0.19
N LYS A 149 -4.91 -18.31 -1.04
CA LYS A 149 -4.77 -19.52 -1.88
C LYS A 149 -3.30 -19.80 -2.23
N LEU A 150 -2.51 -18.78 -2.54
CA LEU A 150 -1.10 -18.98 -2.84
C LEU A 150 -0.33 -19.46 -1.60
N PHE A 151 -0.60 -18.92 -0.42
CA PHE A 151 0.04 -19.34 0.82
C PHE A 151 -0.38 -20.72 1.34
N GLU A 152 -1.36 -21.40 0.70
CA GLU A 152 -1.60 -22.84 0.92
C GLU A 152 -0.48 -23.71 0.33
N LYS A 153 0.25 -23.19 -0.67
CA LYS A 153 1.28 -23.95 -1.41
C LYS A 153 2.68 -23.35 -1.29
N TYR A 154 2.79 -22.03 -1.19
CA TYR A 154 4.06 -21.31 -1.18
C TYR A 154 4.35 -20.74 0.19
N ASP A 155 5.61 -20.77 0.59
CA ASP A 155 6.09 -20.19 1.86
C ASP A 155 6.24 -18.68 1.74
N VAL A 156 6.65 -18.19 0.56
CA VAL A 156 6.85 -16.75 0.27
C VAL A 156 6.40 -16.39 -1.15
N ILE A 157 6.05 -15.13 -1.34
CA ILE A 157 5.77 -14.54 -2.65
C ILE A 157 6.83 -13.47 -2.92
N ILE A 158 7.45 -13.49 -4.10
CA ILE A 158 8.50 -12.54 -4.49
C ILE A 158 8.06 -11.70 -5.68
N GLY A 159 8.38 -10.42 -5.63
CA GLY A 159 8.21 -9.47 -6.71
C GLY A 159 9.05 -8.21 -6.46
N PRO A 160 9.16 -7.30 -7.44
CA PRO A 160 9.88 -6.04 -7.27
C PRO A 160 9.16 -5.15 -6.25
N SER A 161 9.90 -4.47 -5.39
CA SER A 161 9.35 -3.49 -4.44
C SER A 161 8.93 -2.18 -5.10
N ALA A 162 9.49 -1.88 -6.30
CA ALA A 162 9.15 -0.74 -7.14
C ALA A 162 9.22 -1.16 -8.61
N ALA A 163 8.38 -0.51 -9.42
CA ALA A 163 8.34 -0.79 -10.87
C ALA A 163 9.56 -0.28 -11.64
N THR A 164 10.30 0.67 -11.07
CA THR A 164 11.46 1.32 -11.69
C THR A 164 12.59 1.47 -10.67
N PRO A 165 13.85 1.61 -11.12
CA PRO A 165 14.94 2.06 -10.26
C PRO A 165 14.68 3.44 -9.66
N ALA A 166 15.54 3.86 -8.73
CA ALA A 166 15.48 5.19 -8.14
C ALA A 166 15.62 6.28 -9.23
N TYR A 167 14.78 7.28 -9.16
CA TYR A 167 14.86 8.47 -10.02
C TYR A 167 15.87 9.47 -9.48
N LYS A 168 16.36 10.37 -10.36
CA LYS A 168 17.31 11.41 -9.98
C LYS A 168 16.64 12.46 -9.07
N ILE A 169 17.41 13.03 -8.15
CA ILE A 169 16.93 14.11 -7.29
C ILE A 169 16.44 15.27 -8.16
N GLY A 170 15.20 15.70 -7.97
CA GLY A 170 14.57 16.77 -8.73
C GLY A 170 13.87 16.34 -10.03
N GLU A 171 13.94 15.08 -10.45
CA GLU A 171 13.36 14.60 -11.70
C GLU A 171 11.81 14.53 -11.68
N LEU A 172 11.22 14.28 -10.53
CA LEU A 172 9.76 14.14 -10.35
C LEU A 172 9.15 15.23 -9.45
N ILE A 173 9.77 16.39 -9.36
CA ILE A 173 9.21 17.55 -8.65
C ILE A 173 8.28 18.31 -9.61
N HIS A 174 6.99 17.96 -9.58
CA HIS A 174 5.91 18.73 -10.21
C HIS A 174 4.72 18.84 -9.28
#